data_653f22b1373418b74202401a9b016e23
#
_entry.id   653f22b1373418b74202401a9b016e23
#
_cell.length_a   1.000
_cell.length_b   1.000
_cell.length_c   1.000
_cell.angle_alpha   90.00
_cell.angle_beta   90.00
_cell.angle_gamma   90.00
#
_symmetry.space_group_name_H-M   'P 1'
#
loop_
_entity.id
_entity.type
_entity.pdbx_description
1 polymer ?
#
loop_
_entity_poly.entity_id
_entity_poly.type
_entity_poly.pdbx_seq_one_letter_code
_entity_poly.pdbx_strand_id
1 'polypeptide(L)'
;MNIKYYTLCVYLVLVGTVSATPTIEQWHSDNGVKTLFVAAPELPMLDIAVIFDAGSGRDAKLAGLSQLTHSLLNTGAGKLDADAIAEKFEDVGAQFGASVDLDRSSVTLRSLADENLFKQALSTFIMILAQPSFPNKDFQRLKNQALIAIKDEEQRPGDI
;
A
#
# COMPACT_ATOMS: atom_id res chain seq x y z
N MET A 1 -7.50 -43.00 45.84
CA MET A 1 -7.16 -41.63 45.30
C MET A 1 -7.00 -41.78 43.80
N ASN A 2 -7.84 -41.11 43.05
CA ASN A 2 -8.31 -41.55 41.72
C ASN A 2 -7.35 -41.25 40.59
N ILE A 3 -6.74 -42.25 39.98
CA ILE A 3 -5.91 -42.23 38.77
C ILE A 3 -6.56 -41.43 37.61
N LYS A 4 -7.90 -41.42 37.55
CA LYS A 4 -8.67 -40.68 36.55
C LYS A 4 -8.41 -39.14 36.55
N TYR A 5 -8.10 -38.55 37.70
CA TYR A 5 -7.83 -37.09 37.78
C TYR A 5 -6.43 -36.74 37.31
N TYR A 6 -5.46 -37.62 37.48
CA TYR A 6 -4.08 -37.39 36.98
C TYR A 6 -4.02 -37.49 35.46
N THR A 7 -4.80 -38.38 34.84
CA THR A 7 -4.89 -38.50 33.36
C THR A 7 -5.53 -37.25 32.74
N LEU A 8 -6.54 -36.67 33.40
CA LEU A 8 -7.18 -35.42 32.91
C LEU A 8 -6.25 -34.20 33.04
N CYS A 9 -5.47 -34.07 34.12
CA CYS A 9 -4.51 -33.01 34.31
C CYS A 9 -3.34 -33.08 33.29
N VAL A 10 -2.87 -34.28 32.94
CA VAL A 10 -1.80 -34.45 31.94
C VAL A 10 -2.27 -34.06 30.53
N TYR A 11 -3.55 -34.30 30.19
CA TYR A 11 -4.10 -33.84 28.90
C TYR A 11 -4.29 -32.32 28.80
N LEU A 12 -4.53 -31.64 29.92
CA LEU A 12 -4.72 -30.18 29.95
C LEU A 12 -3.39 -29.40 29.81
N VAL A 13 -2.26 -30.01 30.14
CA VAL A 13 -0.92 -29.36 30.04
C VAL A 13 -0.33 -29.44 28.63
N LEU A 14 -0.88 -30.29 27.75
CA LEU A 14 -0.42 -30.49 26.37
C LEU A 14 -1.05 -29.55 25.35
N VAL A 15 -1.96 -28.64 25.76
CA VAL A 15 -2.44 -27.54 24.91
C VAL A 15 -1.40 -26.41 24.99
N GLY A 16 -0.22 -26.65 24.42
CA GLY A 16 0.75 -25.62 24.18
C GLY A 16 0.13 -24.52 23.30
N THR A 17 0.12 -23.29 23.77
CA THR A 17 -0.25 -22.13 22.96
C THR A 17 0.76 -22.01 21.82
N VAL A 18 0.36 -22.47 20.63
CA VAL A 18 1.11 -22.19 19.41
C VAL A 18 0.90 -20.72 19.11
N SER A 19 1.76 -19.85 19.64
CA SER A 19 1.89 -18.48 19.21
C SER A 19 2.62 -18.48 17.86
N ALA A 20 1.87 -18.54 16.78
CA ALA A 20 2.40 -18.33 15.45
C ALA A 20 2.64 -16.80 15.24
N THR A 21 3.67 -16.26 15.87
CA THR A 21 4.14 -14.91 15.53
C THR A 21 4.91 -15.02 14.22
N PRO A 22 4.49 -14.31 13.16
CA PRO A 22 5.20 -14.37 11.89
C PRO A 22 6.62 -13.85 12.05
N THR A 23 7.59 -14.54 11.44
CA THR A 23 8.98 -14.09 11.43
C THR A 23 9.12 -12.94 10.43
N ILE A 24 9.65 -11.81 10.90
CA ILE A 24 9.95 -10.65 10.04
C ILE A 24 11.41 -10.76 9.62
N GLU A 25 11.66 -10.95 8.33
CA GLU A 25 12.98 -10.84 7.74
C GLU A 25 13.27 -9.40 7.38
N GLN A 26 14.53 -8.96 7.56
CA GLN A 26 14.91 -7.57 7.34
C GLN A 26 16.26 -7.52 6.64
N TRP A 27 16.38 -6.66 5.62
CA TRP A 27 17.64 -6.34 4.96
C TRP A 27 17.66 -4.92 4.41
N HIS A 28 18.82 -4.50 3.91
CA HIS A 28 18.93 -3.24 3.16
C HIS A 28 19.45 -3.56 1.76
N SER A 29 18.93 -2.85 0.77
CA SER A 29 19.46 -2.88 -0.59
C SER A 29 20.77 -2.10 -0.68
N ASP A 30 21.50 -2.24 -1.78
CA ASP A 30 22.81 -1.56 -2.00
C ASP A 30 22.70 -0.03 -1.95
N ASN A 31 21.54 0.52 -2.28
CA ASN A 31 21.23 1.95 -2.19
C ASN A 31 20.62 2.37 -0.84
N GLY A 32 20.63 1.50 0.17
CA GLY A 32 20.23 1.80 1.54
C GLY A 32 18.72 1.70 1.84
N VAL A 33 17.89 1.22 0.90
CA VAL A 33 16.46 1.03 1.18
C VAL A 33 16.26 -0.13 2.14
N LYS A 34 15.59 0.14 3.26
CA LYS A 34 15.20 -0.88 4.23
C LYS A 34 14.03 -1.69 3.70
N THR A 35 14.18 -3.00 3.68
CA THR A 35 13.12 -3.93 3.28
C THR A 35 12.73 -4.82 4.46
N LEU A 36 11.43 -5.02 4.64
CA LEU A 36 10.83 -5.95 5.60
C LEU A 36 10.03 -6.97 4.81
N PHE A 37 10.16 -8.24 5.16
CA PHE A 37 9.42 -9.33 4.53
C PHE A 37 8.78 -10.24 5.58
N VAL A 38 7.54 -10.60 5.32
CA VAL A 38 6.79 -11.58 6.13
C VAL A 38 6.24 -12.64 5.19
N ALA A 39 6.64 -13.89 5.40
CA ALA A 39 6.11 -15.01 4.65
C ALA A 39 4.70 -15.38 5.15
N ALA A 40 3.75 -15.50 4.21
CA ALA A 40 2.38 -15.97 4.46
C ALA A 40 2.01 -17.04 3.40
N PRO A 41 2.64 -18.24 3.47
CA PRO A 41 2.55 -19.25 2.40
C PRO A 41 1.16 -19.84 2.20
N GLU A 42 0.26 -19.65 3.15
CA GLU A 42 -1.15 -20.10 3.07
C GLU A 42 -2.00 -19.24 2.13
N LEU A 43 -1.53 -18.04 1.77
CA LEU A 43 -2.24 -17.12 0.90
C LEU A 43 -1.56 -17.06 -0.47
N PRO A 44 -2.28 -17.36 -1.58
CA PRO A 44 -1.71 -17.24 -2.92
C PRO A 44 -1.68 -15.78 -3.40
N MET A 45 -1.21 -14.88 -2.55
CA MET A 45 -1.20 -13.43 -2.77
C MET A 45 0.12 -12.81 -2.32
N LEU A 46 0.48 -11.70 -2.95
CA LEU A 46 1.62 -10.85 -2.62
C LEU A 46 1.15 -9.42 -2.38
N ASP A 47 1.53 -8.85 -1.25
CA ASP A 47 1.35 -7.44 -0.93
C ASP A 47 2.71 -6.75 -0.89
N ILE A 48 2.84 -5.66 -1.64
CA ILE A 48 4.01 -4.78 -1.62
C ILE A 48 3.55 -3.41 -1.12
N ALA A 49 4.30 -2.82 -0.19
CA ALA A 49 4.13 -1.44 0.22
C ALA A 49 5.46 -0.70 0.11
N VAL A 50 5.51 0.36 -0.68
CA VAL A 50 6.63 1.29 -0.75
C VAL A 50 6.26 2.52 0.07
N ILE A 51 7.05 2.79 1.10
CA ILE A 51 6.77 3.87 2.07
C ILE A 51 7.84 4.94 1.93
N PHE A 52 7.38 6.19 1.80
CA PHE A 52 8.23 7.37 1.69
C PHE A 52 8.04 8.27 2.92
N ASP A 53 9.12 8.86 3.39
CA ASP A 53 9.11 9.93 4.38
C ASP A 53 8.68 11.25 3.72
N ALA A 54 7.43 11.30 3.25
CA ALA A 54 6.84 12.35 2.42
C ALA A 54 5.34 12.53 2.72
N GLY A 55 4.99 12.63 3.98
CA GLY A 55 3.63 12.90 4.43
C GLY A 55 3.22 14.37 4.29
N SER A 56 1.93 14.67 4.52
CA SER A 56 1.38 16.03 4.39
C SER A 56 2.02 17.06 5.32
N GLY A 57 2.61 16.63 6.44
CA GLY A 57 3.40 17.50 7.33
C GLY A 57 4.64 18.10 6.66
N ARG A 58 5.09 17.55 5.53
CA ARG A 58 6.23 18.08 4.74
C ARG A 58 5.82 19.00 3.60
N ASP A 59 4.55 19.26 3.39
CA ASP A 59 4.03 20.10 2.30
C ASP A 59 4.42 21.60 2.46
N ALA A 60 4.90 21.99 3.63
CA ALA A 60 5.36 23.34 3.97
C ALA A 60 4.32 24.41 3.59
N LYS A 61 4.61 25.24 2.55
CA LYS A 61 3.71 26.29 2.09
C LYS A 61 2.71 25.83 1.03
N LEU A 62 2.80 24.57 0.59
CA LEU A 62 1.99 24.00 -0.49
C LEU A 62 1.05 22.94 0.07
N ALA A 63 0.18 23.32 1.00
CA ALA A 63 -0.78 22.40 1.62
C ALA A 63 -1.52 21.58 0.55
N GLY A 64 -1.56 20.24 0.73
CA GLY A 64 -2.17 19.30 -0.20
C GLY A 64 -1.27 18.84 -1.36
N LEU A 65 0.02 19.26 -1.38
CA LEU A 65 0.96 18.84 -2.43
C LEU A 65 1.15 17.31 -2.44
N SER A 66 1.41 16.72 -1.29
CA SER A 66 1.56 15.27 -1.15
C SER A 66 0.31 14.51 -1.58
N GLN A 67 -0.87 14.95 -1.15
CA GLN A 67 -2.15 14.35 -1.50
C GLN A 67 -2.41 14.43 -3.02
N LEU A 68 -2.20 15.60 -3.63
CA LEU A 68 -2.36 15.80 -5.07
C LEU A 68 -1.37 14.94 -5.86
N THR A 69 -0.12 14.87 -5.42
CA THR A 69 0.91 14.02 -6.04
C THR A 69 0.48 12.56 -6.07
N HIS A 70 -0.01 12.03 -4.94
CA HIS A 70 -0.47 10.63 -4.84
C HIS A 70 -1.70 10.37 -5.70
N SER A 71 -2.65 11.32 -5.73
CA SER A 71 -3.84 11.21 -6.58
C SER A 71 -3.50 11.22 -8.09
N LEU A 72 -2.32 11.70 -8.45
CA LEU A 72 -1.84 11.75 -9.84
C LEU A 72 -1.01 10.54 -10.26
N LEU A 73 -0.50 9.72 -9.33
CA LEU A 73 0.43 8.64 -9.65
C LEU A 73 -0.11 7.67 -10.71
N ASN A 74 -1.39 7.30 -10.61
CA ASN A 74 -2.03 6.36 -11.53
C ASN A 74 -2.75 7.02 -12.71
N THR A 75 -2.58 8.33 -12.92
CA THR A 75 -3.19 9.03 -14.06
C THR A 75 -2.35 8.99 -15.32
N GLY A 76 -1.09 8.58 -15.21
CA GLY A 76 -0.21 8.36 -16.35
C GLY A 76 1.19 7.95 -15.94
N ALA A 77 1.77 6.99 -16.67
CA ALA A 77 3.14 6.52 -16.44
C ALA A 77 3.79 6.06 -17.76
N GLY A 78 4.99 6.55 -18.04
CA GLY A 78 5.65 6.30 -19.32
C GLY A 78 4.78 6.78 -20.49
N LYS A 79 4.28 5.83 -21.29
CA LYS A 79 3.36 6.07 -22.41
C LYS A 79 1.91 5.69 -22.11
N LEU A 80 1.63 5.19 -20.90
CA LEU A 80 0.30 4.76 -20.50
C LEU A 80 -0.47 5.94 -19.92
N ASP A 81 -1.74 6.04 -20.27
CA ASP A 81 -2.73 6.88 -19.60
C ASP A 81 -3.42 6.14 -18.44
N ALA A 82 -4.38 6.80 -17.78
CA ALA A 82 -5.09 6.24 -16.64
C ALA A 82 -5.85 4.95 -16.98
N ASP A 83 -6.52 4.94 -18.13
CA ASP A 83 -7.33 3.80 -18.56
C ASP A 83 -6.45 2.58 -18.87
N ALA A 84 -5.35 2.79 -19.59
CA ALA A 84 -4.39 1.73 -19.90
C ALA A 84 -3.68 1.18 -18.64
N ILE A 85 -3.45 2.02 -17.62
CA ILE A 85 -2.92 1.58 -16.32
C ILE A 85 -3.96 0.71 -15.59
N ALA A 86 -5.23 1.16 -15.55
CA ALA A 86 -6.31 0.42 -14.92
C ALA A 86 -6.50 -0.96 -15.58
N GLU A 87 -6.62 -1.00 -16.92
CA GLU A 87 -6.73 -2.23 -17.70
C GLU A 87 -5.60 -3.22 -17.39
N LYS A 88 -4.34 -2.74 -17.32
CA LYS A 88 -3.19 -3.60 -16.99
C LYS A 88 -3.26 -4.25 -15.62
N PHE A 89 -3.81 -3.57 -14.63
CA PHE A 89 -4.01 -4.16 -13.30
C PHE A 89 -5.22 -5.10 -13.28
N GLU A 90 -6.31 -4.74 -13.94
CA GLU A 90 -7.52 -5.56 -14.04
C GLU A 90 -7.25 -6.89 -14.77
N ASP A 91 -6.52 -6.87 -15.87
CA ASP A 91 -6.15 -8.05 -16.65
C ASP A 91 -5.41 -9.12 -15.84
N VAL A 92 -4.68 -8.72 -14.81
CA VAL A 92 -3.90 -9.62 -13.96
C VAL A 92 -4.49 -9.78 -12.56
N GLY A 93 -5.68 -9.21 -12.30
CA GLY A 93 -6.33 -9.27 -10.99
C GLY A 93 -5.55 -8.57 -9.89
N ALA A 94 -4.75 -7.56 -10.22
CA ALA A 94 -3.95 -6.80 -9.27
C ALA A 94 -4.66 -5.52 -8.83
N GLN A 95 -4.27 -5.00 -7.66
CA GLN A 95 -4.80 -3.77 -7.10
C GLN A 95 -3.66 -2.81 -6.77
N PHE A 96 -3.77 -1.59 -7.28
CA PHE A 96 -2.90 -0.46 -6.95
C PHE A 96 -3.57 0.41 -5.88
N GLY A 97 -2.77 0.90 -4.93
CA GLY A 97 -3.21 1.85 -3.91
C GLY A 97 -2.16 2.93 -3.69
N ALA A 98 -2.61 4.14 -3.36
CA ALA A 98 -1.73 5.23 -2.92
C ALA A 98 -2.43 6.01 -1.81
N SER A 99 -1.73 6.29 -0.73
CA SER A 99 -2.25 7.01 0.43
C SER A 99 -1.20 7.91 1.05
N VAL A 100 -1.67 8.98 1.70
CA VAL A 100 -0.85 9.96 2.42
C VAL A 100 -1.43 10.15 3.79
N ASP A 101 -0.58 10.09 4.81
CA ASP A 101 -0.88 10.57 6.16
C ASP A 101 0.00 11.78 6.51
N LEU A 102 0.03 12.17 7.79
CA LEU A 102 0.80 13.34 8.24
C LEU A 102 2.31 13.13 8.07
N ASP A 103 2.81 11.93 8.36
CA ASP A 103 4.25 11.65 8.45
C ASP A 103 4.81 11.00 7.19
N ARG A 104 4.00 10.23 6.46
CA ARG A 104 4.46 9.38 5.37
C ARG A 104 3.45 9.29 4.24
N SER A 105 3.94 8.84 3.13
CA SER A 105 3.12 8.40 2.02
C SER A 105 3.43 6.94 1.68
N SER A 106 2.43 6.22 1.22
CA SER A 106 2.57 4.82 0.83
C SER A 106 1.94 4.54 -0.52
N VAL A 107 2.63 3.72 -1.31
CA VAL A 107 2.10 3.20 -2.58
C VAL A 107 2.12 1.68 -2.48
N THR A 108 0.99 1.05 -2.76
CA THR A 108 0.79 -0.37 -2.53
C THR A 108 0.42 -1.10 -3.81
N LEU A 109 0.86 -2.34 -3.90
CA LEU A 109 0.45 -3.29 -4.92
C LEU A 109 0.00 -4.57 -4.21
N ARG A 110 -1.20 -5.04 -4.52
CA ARG A 110 -1.66 -6.39 -4.20
C ARG A 110 -1.80 -7.18 -5.49
N SER A 111 -1.25 -8.39 -5.53
CA SER A 111 -1.28 -9.26 -6.70
C SER A 111 -1.43 -10.71 -6.30
N LEU A 112 -1.86 -11.54 -7.26
CA LEU A 112 -1.78 -12.99 -7.13
C LEU A 112 -0.32 -13.44 -7.11
N ALA A 113 -0.03 -14.55 -6.43
CA ALA A 113 1.31 -15.15 -6.34
C ALA A 113 1.72 -15.94 -7.60
N ASP A 114 0.89 -15.96 -8.65
CA ASP A 114 1.27 -16.50 -9.95
C ASP A 114 2.42 -15.69 -10.54
N GLU A 115 3.48 -16.36 -10.96
CA GLU A 115 4.72 -15.70 -11.40
C GLU A 115 4.51 -14.77 -12.61
N ASN A 116 3.67 -15.16 -13.57
CA ASN A 116 3.45 -14.37 -14.78
C ASN A 116 2.56 -13.17 -14.52
N LEU A 117 1.48 -13.36 -13.76
CA LEU A 117 0.57 -12.28 -13.38
C LEU A 117 1.28 -11.26 -12.47
N PHE A 118 2.05 -11.74 -11.49
CA PHE A 118 2.83 -10.89 -10.60
C PHE A 118 3.88 -10.06 -11.35
N LYS A 119 4.63 -10.66 -12.30
CA LYS A 119 5.62 -9.92 -13.10
C LYS A 119 4.98 -8.78 -13.90
N GLN A 120 3.81 -8.99 -14.47
CA GLN A 120 3.08 -7.95 -15.21
C GLN A 120 2.60 -6.84 -14.29
N ALA A 121 1.98 -7.20 -13.14
CA ALA A 121 1.55 -6.23 -12.13
C ALA A 121 2.73 -5.41 -11.60
N LEU A 122 3.83 -6.07 -11.24
CA LEU A 122 5.04 -5.43 -10.73
C LEU A 122 5.67 -4.49 -11.76
N SER A 123 5.70 -4.88 -13.03
CA SER A 123 6.23 -4.03 -14.11
C SER A 123 5.43 -2.72 -14.23
N THR A 124 4.10 -2.80 -14.18
CA THR A 124 3.22 -1.62 -14.21
C THR A 124 3.41 -0.75 -12.96
N PHE A 125 3.49 -1.38 -11.79
CA PHE A 125 3.74 -0.70 -10.52
C PHE A 125 5.07 0.05 -10.49
N ILE A 126 6.15 -0.58 -10.95
CA ILE A 126 7.48 0.06 -11.06
C ILE A 126 7.42 1.23 -12.05
N MET A 127 6.72 1.08 -13.17
CA MET A 127 6.59 2.17 -14.17
C MET A 127 5.89 3.39 -13.56
N ILE A 128 4.84 3.20 -12.77
CA ILE A 128 4.14 4.29 -12.06
C ILE A 128 5.08 5.03 -11.10
N LEU A 129 5.91 4.30 -10.36
CA LEU A 129 6.84 4.90 -9.41
C LEU A 129 8.06 5.57 -10.07
N ALA A 130 8.58 4.98 -11.14
CA ALA A 130 9.82 5.44 -11.77
C ALA A 130 9.60 6.48 -12.88
N GLN A 131 8.44 6.50 -13.52
CA GLN A 131 8.17 7.31 -14.70
C GLN A 131 6.75 7.92 -14.69
N PRO A 132 6.29 8.53 -13.59
CA PRO A 132 4.99 9.20 -13.55
C PRO A 132 4.99 10.37 -14.54
N SER A 133 3.92 10.52 -15.33
CA SER A 133 3.85 11.56 -16.37
C SER A 133 3.05 12.80 -15.95
N PHE A 134 2.18 12.67 -14.93
CA PHE A 134 1.34 13.75 -14.39
C PHE A 134 0.64 14.58 -15.50
N PRO A 135 -0.28 13.99 -16.29
CA PRO A 135 -0.89 14.69 -17.41
C PRO A 135 -1.58 15.98 -16.97
N ASN A 136 -1.35 17.08 -17.69
CA ASN A 136 -1.87 18.40 -17.27
C ASN A 136 -3.41 18.43 -17.16
N LYS A 137 -4.12 17.68 -18.00
CA LYS A 137 -5.59 17.55 -17.91
C LYS A 137 -6.01 17.00 -16.55
N ASP A 138 -5.38 15.91 -16.09
CA ASP A 138 -5.68 15.26 -14.82
C ASP A 138 -5.23 16.09 -13.64
N PHE A 139 -4.07 16.73 -13.75
CA PHE A 139 -3.59 17.70 -12.76
C PHE A 139 -4.62 18.82 -12.52
N GLN A 140 -5.12 19.47 -13.57
CA GLN A 140 -6.11 20.53 -13.42
C GLN A 140 -7.43 20.04 -12.84
N ARG A 141 -7.88 18.86 -13.27
CA ARG A 141 -9.10 18.24 -12.76
C ARG A 141 -8.99 17.93 -11.26
N LEU A 142 -7.94 17.23 -10.84
CA LEU A 142 -7.72 16.82 -9.44
C LEU A 142 -7.43 18.03 -8.55
N LYS A 143 -6.67 19.01 -9.03
CA LYS A 143 -6.46 20.28 -8.31
C LYS A 143 -7.77 21.00 -8.04
N ASN A 144 -8.65 21.10 -9.03
CA ASN A 144 -9.96 21.77 -8.85
C ASN A 144 -10.84 21.00 -7.86
N GLN A 145 -10.84 19.66 -7.91
CA GLN A 145 -11.55 18.82 -6.94
C GLN A 145 -11.02 19.04 -5.51
N ALA A 146 -9.71 19.07 -5.32
CA ALA A 146 -9.11 19.35 -4.02
C ALA A 146 -9.47 20.72 -3.47
N LEU A 147 -9.46 21.76 -4.32
CA LEU A 147 -9.86 23.11 -3.93
C LEU A 147 -11.34 23.22 -3.53
N ILE A 148 -12.22 22.45 -4.18
CA ILE A 148 -13.64 22.39 -3.81
C ILE A 148 -13.78 21.70 -2.45
N ALA A 149 -13.11 20.56 -2.24
CA ALA A 149 -13.14 19.82 -0.97
C ALA A 149 -12.71 20.69 0.21
N ILE A 150 -11.59 21.42 0.07
CA ILE A 150 -11.11 22.34 1.12
C ILE A 150 -12.14 23.41 1.44
N LYS A 151 -12.78 24.01 0.43
CA LYS A 151 -13.83 25.03 0.66
C LYS A 151 -15.07 24.45 1.36
N ASP A 152 -15.44 23.21 1.04
CA ASP A 152 -16.57 22.55 1.69
C ASP A 152 -16.26 22.22 3.17
N GLU A 153 -15.01 21.84 3.49
CA GLU A 153 -14.55 21.63 4.87
C GLU A 153 -14.60 22.92 5.68
N GLU A 154 -14.12 24.05 5.12
CA GLU A 154 -14.18 25.38 5.77
C GLU A 154 -15.62 25.82 6.10
N GLN A 155 -16.62 25.32 5.36
CA GLN A 155 -18.04 25.65 5.57
C GLN A 155 -18.74 24.72 6.58
N ARG A 156 -18.06 23.70 7.09
CA ARG A 156 -18.58 22.75 8.11
C ARG A 156 -17.90 23.00 9.47
N PRO A 157 -18.39 23.92 10.31
CA PRO A 157 -17.72 24.32 11.55
C PRO A 157 -17.73 23.26 12.68
N GLY A 158 -18.01 22.01 12.40
CA GLY A 158 -18.11 20.92 13.38
C GLY A 158 -16.99 19.88 13.36
N ASP A 159 -16.09 19.95 12.40
CA ASP A 159 -15.04 18.93 12.18
C ASP A 159 -13.61 19.44 12.42
N ILE A 160 -13.45 20.53 13.20
CA ILE A 160 -12.16 21.09 13.63
C ILE A 160 -11.85 20.68 15.05
#